data_e44407c417be466a2ddc4cb16007a7cc
#
_entry.id   e44407c417be466a2ddc4cb16007a7cc
#
_cell.length_a   1.000
_cell.length_b   1.000
_cell.length_c   1.000
_cell.angle_alpha   90.00
_cell.angle_beta   90.00
_cell.angle_gamma   90.00
#
_symmetry.space_group_name_H-M   'P 1'
#
loop_
_entity.id
_entity.type
_entity.pdbx_description
1 polymer ?
#
loop_
_entity_poly.entity_id
_entity_poly.type
_entity_poly.pdbx_seq_one_letter_code
_entity_poly.pdbx_strand_id
1 'polypeptide(L)'
;TSDLFRRVLDEVIDQKLPAAEAERRGLDNSALAQRRLEATRERILGDMLVETVVNNTISERKVEELYQEQLRLARTSEEIRTRLILSRTKAEADAVVGILAQGPAFEAVAMERSIDEATRFSGGDLGYSTLDVMPQAYANALRGKAAGSTVGPFQTEGGWAVLRVEDRRQETPPTLEQARPQIVRYLTYEGVRQLL
;
A
#
# COMPACT_ATOMS: atom_id res chain seq x y z
N THR A 1 -11.09 -1.50 -45.45
CA THR A 1 -10.06 -0.41 -45.42
C THR A 1 -10.69 0.96 -45.70
N SER A 2 -11.69 1.06 -46.58
CA SER A 2 -12.37 2.32 -46.92
C SER A 2 -13.19 2.91 -45.79
N ASP A 3 -13.90 2.08 -45.03
CA ASP A 3 -14.77 2.53 -43.92
C ASP A 3 -13.98 3.01 -42.70
N LEU A 4 -12.83 2.40 -42.42
CA LEU A 4 -11.96 2.85 -41.34
C LEU A 4 -11.37 4.22 -41.66
N PHE A 5 -10.90 4.40 -42.90
CA PHE A 5 -10.38 5.68 -43.37
C PHE A 5 -11.42 6.78 -43.30
N ARG A 6 -12.67 6.49 -43.73
CA ARG A 6 -13.78 7.46 -43.65
C ARG A 6 -14.04 7.87 -42.20
N ARG A 7 -14.16 6.91 -41.28
CA ARG A 7 -14.41 7.23 -39.84
C ARG A 7 -13.31 8.10 -39.25
N VAL A 8 -12.03 7.78 -39.54
CA VAL A 8 -10.90 8.59 -39.08
C VAL A 8 -10.92 9.98 -39.69
N LEU A 9 -11.26 10.08 -40.98
CA LEU A 9 -11.38 11.38 -41.66
C LEU A 9 -12.53 12.22 -41.08
N ASP A 10 -13.69 11.63 -40.88
CA ASP A 10 -14.86 12.29 -40.31
C ASP A 10 -14.55 12.76 -38.86
N GLU A 11 -13.91 11.95 -38.04
CA GLU A 11 -13.47 12.33 -36.71
C GLU A 11 -12.48 13.51 -36.71
N VAL A 12 -11.50 13.50 -37.61
CA VAL A 12 -10.54 14.61 -37.77
C VAL A 12 -11.24 15.88 -38.21
N ILE A 13 -12.20 15.79 -39.12
CA ILE A 13 -12.98 16.93 -39.63
C ILE A 13 -13.84 17.49 -38.49
N ASP A 14 -14.55 16.64 -37.73
CA ASP A 14 -15.41 17.02 -36.61
C ASP A 14 -14.65 17.73 -35.49
N GLN A 15 -13.37 17.42 -35.31
CA GLN A 15 -12.53 18.10 -34.32
C GLN A 15 -11.89 19.39 -34.84
N LYS A 16 -11.36 19.36 -36.06
CA LYS A 16 -10.60 20.50 -36.62
C LYS A 16 -11.46 21.65 -37.10
N LEU A 17 -12.62 21.37 -37.67
CA LEU A 17 -13.49 22.45 -38.19
C LEU A 17 -14.07 23.33 -37.07
N PRO A 18 -14.64 22.77 -35.96
CA PRO A 18 -15.08 23.62 -34.84
C PRO A 18 -13.94 24.36 -34.17
N ALA A 19 -12.74 23.76 -34.05
CA ALA A 19 -11.58 24.41 -33.47
C ALA A 19 -11.14 25.62 -34.31
N ALA A 20 -11.00 25.45 -35.63
CA ALA A 20 -10.65 26.53 -36.57
C ALA A 20 -11.67 27.69 -36.55
N GLU A 21 -12.97 27.38 -36.46
CA GLU A 21 -14.02 28.40 -36.35
C GLU A 21 -14.01 29.09 -34.98
N ALA A 22 -13.68 28.38 -33.91
CA ALA A 22 -13.53 28.98 -32.58
C ALA A 22 -12.35 29.97 -32.55
N GLU A 23 -11.21 29.61 -33.15
CA GLU A 23 -10.05 30.51 -33.31
C GLU A 23 -10.40 31.73 -34.15
N ARG A 24 -11.10 31.55 -35.32
CA ARG A 24 -11.55 32.64 -36.17
C ARG A 24 -12.46 33.62 -35.44
N ARG A 25 -13.26 33.14 -34.45
CA ARG A 25 -14.11 33.93 -33.59
C ARG A 25 -13.37 34.52 -32.35
N GLY A 26 -12.11 34.21 -32.17
CA GLY A 26 -11.29 34.65 -31.05
C GLY A 26 -11.70 34.06 -29.68
N LEU A 27 -12.39 32.93 -29.66
CA LEU A 27 -12.82 32.27 -28.42
C LEU A 27 -11.63 31.75 -27.60
N ASP A 28 -10.52 31.43 -28.26
CA ASP A 28 -9.24 31.05 -27.68
C ASP A 28 -8.59 32.18 -26.87
N ASN A 29 -8.94 33.46 -27.15
CA ASN A 29 -8.38 34.65 -26.48
C ASN A 29 -9.03 34.93 -25.12
N SER A 30 -10.12 34.26 -24.77
CA SER A 30 -10.73 34.42 -23.47
C SER A 30 -9.84 33.92 -22.33
N ALA A 31 -9.82 34.60 -21.18
CA ALA A 31 -9.03 34.20 -20.01
C ALA A 31 -9.37 32.78 -19.51
N LEU A 32 -10.59 32.31 -19.75
CA LEU A 32 -10.99 30.94 -19.44
C LEU A 32 -10.39 29.93 -20.41
N ALA A 33 -10.42 30.22 -21.72
CA ALA A 33 -9.84 29.35 -22.74
C ALA A 33 -8.33 29.24 -22.56
N GLN A 34 -7.64 30.35 -22.36
CA GLN A 34 -6.19 30.38 -22.13
C GLN A 34 -5.79 29.51 -20.93
N ARG A 35 -6.49 29.62 -19.79
CA ARG A 35 -6.22 28.77 -18.62
C ARG A 35 -6.44 27.28 -18.90
N ARG A 36 -7.48 26.92 -19.65
CA ARG A 36 -7.76 25.52 -20.03
C ARG A 36 -6.73 24.97 -20.99
N LEU A 37 -6.31 25.76 -21.97
CA LEU A 37 -5.27 25.36 -22.92
C LEU A 37 -3.92 25.16 -22.22
N GLU A 38 -3.55 26.08 -21.31
CA GLU A 38 -2.29 25.94 -20.56
C GLU A 38 -2.33 24.71 -19.64
N ALA A 39 -3.40 24.51 -18.88
CA ALA A 39 -3.54 23.33 -18.04
C ALA A 39 -3.48 22.00 -18.85
N THR A 40 -4.05 22.02 -20.07
CA THR A 40 -4.00 20.84 -20.94
C THR A 40 -2.59 20.63 -21.49
N ARG A 41 -1.90 21.71 -21.88
CA ARG A 41 -0.52 21.68 -22.33
C ARG A 41 0.42 21.15 -21.25
N GLU A 42 0.32 21.66 -20.01
CA GLU A 42 1.10 21.20 -18.86
C GLU A 42 0.90 19.71 -18.62
N ARG A 43 -0.35 19.23 -18.67
CA ARG A 43 -0.67 17.82 -18.52
C ARG A 43 -0.02 16.97 -19.61
N ILE A 44 -0.16 17.37 -20.87
CA ILE A 44 0.43 16.63 -22.01
C ILE A 44 1.96 16.56 -21.86
N LEU A 45 2.61 17.68 -21.52
CA LEU A 45 4.06 17.70 -21.35
C LEU A 45 4.51 16.84 -20.17
N GLY A 46 3.75 16.83 -19.07
CA GLY A 46 3.98 15.95 -17.92
C GLY A 46 3.85 14.47 -18.31
N ASP A 47 2.80 14.10 -19.02
CA ASP A 47 2.59 12.72 -19.49
C ASP A 47 3.72 12.28 -20.43
N MET A 48 4.15 13.13 -21.38
CA MET A 48 5.28 12.87 -22.27
C MET A 48 6.61 12.67 -21.52
N LEU A 49 6.87 13.43 -20.47
CA LEU A 49 8.05 13.25 -19.63
C LEU A 49 8.01 11.88 -18.94
N VAL A 50 6.86 11.50 -18.37
CA VAL A 50 6.69 10.18 -17.72
C VAL A 50 6.90 9.05 -18.75
N GLU A 51 6.30 9.15 -19.94
CA GLU A 51 6.52 8.16 -21.01
C GLU A 51 8.00 8.04 -21.40
N THR A 52 8.70 9.16 -21.51
CA THR A 52 10.14 9.18 -21.83
C THR A 52 10.94 8.49 -20.73
N VAL A 53 10.63 8.74 -19.46
CA VAL A 53 11.26 8.07 -18.32
C VAL A 53 10.98 6.56 -18.34
N VAL A 54 9.72 6.18 -18.55
CA VAL A 54 9.32 4.75 -18.61
C VAL A 54 10.12 4.05 -19.72
N ASN A 55 10.15 4.62 -20.92
CA ASN A 55 10.80 3.98 -22.08
C ASN A 55 12.34 3.92 -21.95
N ASN A 56 12.97 4.90 -21.31
CA ASN A 56 14.43 4.99 -21.23
C ASN A 56 15.01 4.41 -19.94
N THR A 57 14.24 4.40 -18.85
CA THR A 57 14.72 4.05 -17.52
C THR A 57 14.27 2.66 -17.08
N ILE A 58 13.08 2.23 -17.50
CA ILE A 58 12.50 0.96 -17.11
C ILE A 58 12.86 -0.12 -18.14
N SER A 59 13.80 -0.97 -17.78
CA SER A 59 14.13 -2.18 -18.54
C SER A 59 13.72 -3.43 -17.74
N GLU A 60 13.41 -4.52 -18.44
CA GLU A 60 13.15 -5.82 -17.80
C GLU A 60 14.27 -6.20 -16.83
N ARG A 61 15.52 -5.91 -17.19
CA ARG A 61 16.67 -6.16 -16.34
C ARG A 61 16.58 -5.41 -15.01
N LYS A 62 16.22 -4.11 -15.02
CA LYS A 62 16.07 -3.32 -13.78
C LYS A 62 14.91 -3.80 -12.92
N VAL A 63 13.82 -4.19 -13.54
CA VAL A 63 12.67 -4.77 -12.84
C VAL A 63 13.08 -6.06 -12.14
N GLU A 64 13.79 -6.94 -12.85
CA GLU A 64 14.29 -8.20 -12.29
C GLU A 64 15.32 -7.97 -11.19
N GLU A 65 16.30 -7.05 -11.38
CA GLU A 65 17.30 -6.70 -10.36
C GLU A 65 16.65 -6.24 -9.04
N LEU A 66 15.65 -5.36 -9.10
CA LEU A 66 14.92 -4.90 -7.91
C LEU A 66 14.08 -6.02 -7.29
N TYR A 67 13.47 -6.85 -8.11
CA TYR A 67 12.74 -8.01 -7.60
C TYR A 67 13.66 -9.00 -6.87
N GLN A 68 14.82 -9.31 -7.43
CA GLN A 68 15.81 -10.18 -6.79
C GLN A 68 16.33 -9.60 -5.46
N GLU A 69 16.49 -8.28 -5.38
CA GLU A 69 16.84 -7.62 -4.12
C GLU A 69 15.70 -7.73 -3.08
N GLN A 70 14.44 -7.56 -3.48
CA GLN A 70 13.30 -7.80 -2.60
C GLN A 70 13.26 -9.26 -2.10
N LEU A 71 13.49 -10.23 -3.00
CA LEU A 71 13.59 -11.64 -2.62
C LEU A 71 14.71 -11.89 -1.61
N ARG A 72 15.86 -11.25 -1.79
CA ARG A 72 17.00 -11.38 -0.88
C ARG A 72 16.65 -10.86 0.51
N LEU A 73 15.98 -9.73 0.61
CA LEU A 73 15.53 -9.15 1.87
C LEU A 73 14.45 -10.02 2.53
N ALA A 74 13.46 -10.47 1.79
CA ALA A 74 12.40 -11.35 2.29
C ALA A 74 12.92 -12.68 2.83
N ARG A 75 14.00 -13.23 2.27
CA ARG A 75 14.64 -14.45 2.79
C ARG A 75 15.20 -14.31 4.20
N THR A 76 15.46 -13.10 4.65
CA THR A 76 15.94 -12.79 6.00
C THR A 76 14.85 -12.27 6.91
N SER A 77 13.66 -12.01 6.37
CA SER A 77 12.50 -11.52 7.10
C SER A 77 11.62 -12.64 7.60
N GLU A 78 11.09 -12.46 8.79
CA GLU A 78 10.15 -13.39 9.43
C GLU A 78 8.81 -12.68 9.62
N GLU A 79 7.73 -13.32 9.18
CA GLU A 79 6.36 -12.90 9.46
C GLU A 79 5.83 -13.59 10.71
N ILE A 80 5.18 -12.81 11.54
CA ILE A 80 4.57 -13.28 12.79
C ILE A 80 3.06 -13.06 12.68
N ARG A 81 2.29 -14.13 12.84
CA ARG A 81 0.84 -14.03 13.03
C ARG A 81 0.56 -13.80 14.50
N THR A 82 -0.17 -12.75 14.81
CA THR A 82 -0.45 -12.35 16.18
C THR A 82 -1.94 -12.11 16.41
N ARG A 83 -2.36 -12.28 17.67
CA ARG A 83 -3.66 -11.85 18.14
C ARG A 83 -3.50 -10.79 19.22
N LEU A 84 -4.45 -9.86 19.29
CA LEU A 84 -4.47 -8.71 20.18
C LEU A 84 -5.69 -8.77 21.10
N ILE A 85 -5.47 -8.50 22.38
CA ILE A 85 -6.50 -8.01 23.30
C ILE A 85 -6.04 -6.64 23.78
N LEU A 86 -6.85 -5.62 23.52
CA LEU A 86 -6.61 -4.25 23.97
C LEU A 86 -7.55 -3.91 25.11
N SER A 87 -7.04 -3.27 26.16
CA SER A 87 -7.79 -2.85 27.34
C SER A 87 -7.53 -1.38 27.63
N ARG A 88 -8.47 -0.68 28.26
CA ARG A 88 -8.31 0.74 28.59
C ARG A 88 -7.30 0.96 29.69
N THR A 89 -7.28 0.08 30.67
CA THR A 89 -6.45 0.20 31.89
C THR A 89 -5.53 -1.01 32.08
N LYS A 90 -4.43 -0.77 32.77
CA LYS A 90 -3.52 -1.86 33.16
C LYS A 90 -4.23 -2.95 33.97
N ALA A 91 -5.11 -2.54 34.92
CA ALA A 91 -5.85 -3.48 35.73
C ALA A 91 -6.75 -4.43 34.92
N GLU A 92 -7.43 -3.92 33.90
CA GLU A 92 -8.21 -4.74 32.98
C GLU A 92 -7.32 -5.72 32.17
N ALA A 93 -6.16 -5.25 31.73
CA ALA A 93 -5.22 -6.08 30.99
C ALA A 93 -4.57 -7.16 31.87
N ASP A 94 -4.25 -6.82 33.13
CA ASP A 94 -3.78 -7.80 34.13
C ASP A 94 -4.87 -8.87 34.39
N ALA A 95 -6.15 -8.46 34.49
CA ALA A 95 -7.26 -9.40 34.62
C ALA A 95 -7.40 -10.33 33.41
N VAL A 96 -7.20 -9.80 32.17
CA VAL A 96 -7.17 -10.59 30.95
C VAL A 96 -6.07 -11.65 31.00
N VAL A 97 -4.85 -11.28 31.40
CA VAL A 97 -3.74 -12.24 31.56
C VAL A 97 -4.10 -13.33 32.60
N GLY A 98 -4.72 -12.95 33.72
CA GLY A 98 -5.19 -13.88 34.74
C GLY A 98 -6.26 -14.87 34.21
N ILE A 99 -7.17 -14.39 33.37
CA ILE A 99 -8.17 -15.24 32.72
C ILE A 99 -7.49 -16.21 31.73
N LEU A 100 -6.61 -15.72 30.87
CA LEU A 100 -5.88 -16.55 29.88
C LEU A 100 -5.05 -17.64 30.55
N ALA A 101 -4.50 -17.38 31.74
CA ALA A 101 -3.75 -18.37 32.53
C ALA A 101 -4.62 -19.55 33.00
N GLN A 102 -5.96 -19.41 33.03
CA GLN A 102 -6.90 -20.46 33.38
C GLN A 102 -7.25 -21.38 32.20
N GLY A 103 -6.76 -21.08 31.00
CA GLY A 103 -6.81 -21.95 29.82
C GLY A 103 -7.91 -21.69 28.79
N PRO A 104 -8.74 -20.62 28.88
CA PRO A 104 -9.68 -20.34 27.80
C PRO A 104 -8.95 -19.97 26.52
N ALA A 105 -9.61 -20.15 25.37
CA ALA A 105 -9.09 -19.76 24.09
C ALA A 105 -8.91 -18.22 24.03
N PHE A 106 -7.76 -17.77 23.52
CA PHE A 106 -7.44 -16.35 23.40
C PHE A 106 -8.51 -15.60 22.60
N GLU A 107 -9.01 -16.22 21.53
CA GLU A 107 -10.06 -15.70 20.65
C GLU A 107 -11.35 -15.39 21.41
N ALA A 108 -11.76 -16.28 22.30
CA ALA A 108 -12.97 -16.10 23.10
C ALA A 108 -12.82 -14.90 24.05
N VAL A 109 -11.66 -14.79 24.72
CA VAL A 109 -11.36 -13.66 25.61
C VAL A 109 -11.25 -12.35 24.81
N ALA A 110 -10.65 -12.38 23.60
CA ALA A 110 -10.58 -11.21 22.74
C ALA A 110 -11.97 -10.71 22.35
N MET A 111 -12.87 -11.61 21.93
CA MET A 111 -14.26 -11.26 21.54
C MET A 111 -15.02 -10.62 22.71
N GLU A 112 -14.80 -11.11 23.93
CA GLU A 112 -15.49 -10.65 25.12
C GLU A 112 -14.91 -9.36 25.71
N ARG A 113 -13.57 -9.24 25.78
CA ARG A 113 -12.86 -8.25 26.58
C ARG A 113 -12.10 -7.20 25.82
N SER A 114 -11.77 -7.42 24.54
CA SER A 114 -11.00 -6.46 23.76
C SER A 114 -11.82 -5.22 23.42
N ILE A 115 -11.20 -4.05 23.57
CA ILE A 115 -11.75 -2.77 23.08
C ILE A 115 -11.34 -2.47 21.64
N ASP A 116 -10.49 -3.29 21.01
CA ASP A 116 -10.12 -3.13 19.62
C ASP A 116 -11.24 -3.57 18.69
N GLU A 117 -12.00 -2.60 18.19
CA GLU A 117 -13.18 -2.84 17.34
C GLU A 117 -12.82 -3.51 16.02
N ALA A 118 -11.60 -3.28 15.52
CA ALA A 118 -11.17 -3.79 14.23
C ALA A 118 -11.01 -5.31 14.23
N THR A 119 -10.51 -5.88 15.33
CA THR A 119 -10.14 -7.30 15.37
C THR A 119 -10.87 -8.13 16.41
N ARG A 120 -11.57 -7.50 17.39
CA ARG A 120 -12.25 -8.26 18.46
C ARG A 120 -13.16 -9.37 17.95
N PHE A 121 -13.94 -9.10 16.89
CA PHE A 121 -14.89 -10.08 16.33
C PHE A 121 -14.23 -11.18 15.49
N SER A 122 -12.96 -11.00 15.12
CA SER A 122 -12.11 -12.05 14.55
C SER A 122 -11.20 -12.73 15.61
N GLY A 123 -11.55 -12.58 16.89
CA GLY A 123 -10.77 -13.12 17.99
C GLY A 123 -9.41 -12.45 18.17
N GLY A 124 -9.32 -11.16 17.81
CA GLY A 124 -8.10 -10.36 17.91
C GLY A 124 -7.07 -10.60 16.82
N ASP A 125 -7.39 -11.32 15.75
CA ASP A 125 -6.44 -11.72 14.70
C ASP A 125 -5.93 -10.50 13.90
N LEU A 126 -4.65 -10.20 13.99
CA LEU A 126 -3.96 -9.15 13.24
C LEU A 126 -3.37 -9.66 11.91
N GLY A 127 -3.45 -10.97 11.65
CA GLY A 127 -2.81 -11.60 10.51
C GLY A 127 -1.29 -11.70 10.64
N TYR A 128 -0.64 -12.00 9.52
CA TYR A 128 0.82 -12.01 9.43
C TYR A 128 1.38 -10.63 9.16
N SER A 129 2.45 -10.27 9.86
CA SER A 129 3.18 -9.02 9.66
C SER A 129 4.64 -9.19 10.10
N THR A 130 5.54 -8.44 9.49
CA THR A 130 6.94 -8.38 9.91
C THR A 130 7.13 -7.37 11.04
N LEU A 131 8.18 -7.55 11.86
CA LEU A 131 8.41 -6.69 13.02
C LEU A 131 8.69 -5.22 12.67
N ASP A 132 9.19 -4.94 11.47
CA ASP A 132 9.54 -3.59 11.00
C ASP A 132 8.33 -2.73 10.62
N VAL A 133 7.20 -3.36 10.24
CA VAL A 133 5.97 -2.63 9.91
C VAL A 133 4.98 -2.55 11.09
N MET A 134 5.24 -3.31 12.17
CA MET A 134 4.43 -3.26 13.38
C MET A 134 4.68 -1.99 14.20
N PRO A 135 3.71 -1.51 14.99
CA PRO A 135 3.97 -0.52 16.03
C PRO A 135 5.15 -0.93 16.90
N GLN A 136 6.06 0.00 17.24
CA GLN A 136 7.31 -0.28 17.94
C GLN A 136 7.08 -1.04 19.27
N ALA A 137 6.01 -0.73 19.99
CA ALA A 137 5.67 -1.42 21.23
C ALA A 137 5.38 -2.91 21.03
N TYR A 138 4.69 -3.25 19.93
CA TYR A 138 4.38 -4.64 19.56
C TYR A 138 5.66 -5.37 19.13
N ALA A 139 6.44 -4.75 18.21
CA ALA A 139 7.69 -5.31 17.76
C ALA A 139 8.65 -5.64 18.92
N ASN A 140 8.77 -4.74 19.91
CA ASN A 140 9.61 -4.94 21.07
C ASN A 140 9.09 -6.11 21.94
N ALA A 141 7.77 -6.19 22.15
CA ALA A 141 7.15 -7.24 22.96
C ALA A 141 7.26 -8.63 22.30
N LEU A 142 7.21 -8.70 20.95
CA LEU A 142 7.22 -9.95 20.19
C LEU A 142 8.62 -10.45 19.83
N ARG A 143 9.64 -9.61 19.96
CA ARG A 143 11.01 -9.97 19.60
C ARG A 143 11.50 -11.19 20.40
N GLY A 144 11.90 -12.25 19.68
CA GLY A 144 12.40 -13.49 20.27
C GLY A 144 11.34 -14.35 20.97
N LYS A 145 10.06 -14.04 20.85
CA LYS A 145 8.97 -14.85 21.44
C LYS A 145 8.60 -15.99 20.48
N ALA A 146 8.52 -17.20 21.00
CA ALA A 146 8.12 -18.36 20.22
C ALA A 146 6.61 -18.38 19.91
N ALA A 147 6.20 -19.15 18.89
CA ALA A 147 4.79 -19.45 18.65
C ALA A 147 4.14 -20.06 19.90
N GLY A 148 2.87 -19.69 20.15
CA GLY A 148 2.14 -20.04 21.35
C GLY A 148 2.37 -19.12 22.57
N SER A 149 3.37 -18.22 22.51
CA SER A 149 3.66 -17.30 23.62
C SER A 149 2.60 -16.21 23.74
N THR A 150 2.18 -15.91 24.96
CA THR A 150 1.40 -14.72 25.30
C THR A 150 2.32 -13.69 25.97
N VAL A 151 2.28 -12.45 25.53
CA VAL A 151 3.13 -11.35 26.00
C VAL A 151 2.28 -10.15 26.42
N GLY A 152 2.70 -9.48 27.47
CA GLY A 152 1.98 -8.34 28.04
C GLY A 152 1.57 -8.57 29.48
N PRO A 153 0.80 -7.63 30.07
CA PRO A 153 0.34 -6.41 29.40
C PRO A 153 1.46 -5.36 29.26
N PHE A 154 1.40 -4.59 28.19
CA PHE A 154 2.28 -3.44 27.97
C PHE A 154 1.49 -2.27 27.40
N GLN A 155 1.99 -1.05 27.64
CA GLN A 155 1.31 0.17 27.23
C GLN A 155 1.53 0.47 25.76
N THR A 156 0.46 0.93 25.08
CA THR A 156 0.44 1.40 23.69
C THR A 156 -0.32 2.73 23.61
N GLU A 157 -0.34 3.36 22.44
CA GLU A 157 -1.15 4.56 22.23
C GLU A 157 -2.67 4.30 22.39
N GLY A 158 -3.13 3.09 22.03
CA GLY A 158 -4.55 2.70 22.10
C GLY A 158 -4.97 2.18 23.48
N GLY A 159 -4.04 1.97 24.42
CA GLY A 159 -4.31 1.38 25.73
C GLY A 159 -3.28 0.34 26.13
N TRP A 160 -3.72 -0.68 26.88
CA TRP A 160 -2.88 -1.77 27.35
C TRP A 160 -3.10 -3.02 26.52
N ALA A 161 -2.04 -3.50 25.89
CA ALA A 161 -2.08 -4.63 24.98
C ALA A 161 -1.59 -5.93 25.62
N VAL A 162 -2.29 -7.01 25.31
CA VAL A 162 -1.84 -8.39 25.47
C VAL A 162 -1.82 -9.02 24.08
N LEU A 163 -0.68 -9.56 23.68
CA LEU A 163 -0.50 -10.21 22.38
C LEU A 163 -0.25 -11.71 22.57
N ARG A 164 -0.73 -12.49 21.61
CA ARG A 164 -0.38 -13.90 21.43
C ARG A 164 0.30 -14.11 20.10
N VAL A 165 1.43 -14.82 20.11
CA VAL A 165 2.08 -15.29 18.90
C VAL A 165 1.38 -16.59 18.47
N GLU A 166 0.66 -16.55 17.34
CA GLU A 166 0.00 -17.74 16.80
C GLU A 166 0.96 -18.58 15.98
N ASP A 167 1.73 -17.94 15.11
CA ASP A 167 2.65 -18.60 14.21
C ASP A 167 3.81 -17.69 13.84
N ARG A 168 4.90 -18.32 13.40
CA ARG A 168 6.07 -17.66 12.81
C ARG A 168 6.45 -18.39 11.54
N ARG A 169 6.66 -17.67 10.47
CA ARG A 169 7.09 -18.22 9.19
C ARG A 169 8.07 -17.28 8.50
N GLN A 170 8.83 -17.81 7.58
CA GLN A 170 9.61 -16.97 6.69
C GLN A 170 8.65 -16.16 5.81
N GLU A 171 8.96 -14.90 5.59
CA GLU A 171 8.18 -14.04 4.70
C GLU A 171 8.06 -14.69 3.32
N THR A 172 6.84 -14.74 2.80
CA THR A 172 6.58 -15.21 1.44
C THR A 172 6.46 -14.00 0.52
N PRO A 173 7.51 -13.67 -0.23
CA PRO A 173 7.47 -12.50 -1.11
C PRO A 173 6.45 -12.71 -2.23
N PRO A 174 5.86 -11.61 -2.75
CA PRO A 174 4.99 -11.69 -3.92
C PRO A 174 5.76 -12.22 -5.12
N THR A 175 5.06 -12.83 -6.08
CA THR A 175 5.67 -13.21 -7.36
C THR A 175 6.10 -11.97 -8.14
N LEU A 176 7.02 -12.14 -9.11
CA LEU A 176 7.44 -11.04 -9.99
C LEU A 176 6.24 -10.37 -10.68
N GLU A 177 5.26 -11.14 -11.12
CA GLU A 177 4.05 -10.63 -11.75
C GLU A 177 3.25 -9.71 -10.81
N GLN A 178 3.13 -10.12 -9.55
CA GLN A 178 2.43 -9.33 -8.51
C GLN A 178 3.22 -8.08 -8.08
N ALA A 179 4.55 -8.18 -7.98
CA ALA A 179 5.42 -7.09 -7.55
C ALA A 179 5.69 -6.06 -8.68
N ARG A 180 5.63 -6.50 -9.94
CA ARG A 180 5.97 -5.70 -11.12
C ARG A 180 5.32 -4.32 -11.18
N PRO A 181 4.00 -4.15 -10.97
CA PRO A 181 3.36 -2.83 -11.03
C PRO A 181 3.95 -1.84 -10.01
N GLN A 182 4.29 -2.33 -8.82
CA GLN A 182 4.88 -1.51 -7.77
C GLN A 182 6.33 -1.14 -8.10
N ILE A 183 7.12 -2.09 -8.60
CA ILE A 183 8.50 -1.86 -9.03
C ILE A 183 8.55 -0.84 -10.17
N VAL A 184 7.68 -0.98 -11.18
CA VAL A 184 7.59 -0.04 -12.30
C VAL A 184 7.23 1.37 -11.80
N ARG A 185 6.28 1.48 -10.88
CA ARG A 185 5.90 2.78 -10.27
C ARG A 185 7.08 3.41 -9.52
N TYR A 186 7.82 2.63 -8.76
CA TYR A 186 9.01 3.09 -8.05
C TYR A 186 10.08 3.60 -9.02
N LEU A 187 10.40 2.81 -10.06
CA LEU A 187 11.37 3.20 -11.09
C LEU A 187 10.96 4.46 -11.85
N THR A 188 9.66 4.61 -12.16
CA THR A 188 9.13 5.82 -12.78
C THR A 188 9.33 7.03 -11.88
N TYR A 189 8.97 6.92 -10.61
CA TYR A 189 9.14 7.99 -9.63
C TYR A 189 10.62 8.40 -9.48
N GLU A 190 11.52 7.44 -9.30
CA GLU A 190 12.95 7.69 -9.21
C GLU A 190 13.53 8.31 -10.48
N GLY A 191 13.11 7.83 -11.66
CA GLY A 191 13.53 8.39 -12.93
C GLY A 191 13.09 9.84 -13.12
N VAL A 192 11.86 10.19 -12.77
CA VAL A 192 11.37 11.57 -12.81
C VAL A 192 12.12 12.45 -11.80
N ARG A 193 12.32 11.95 -10.57
CA ARG A 193 13.03 12.68 -9.52
C ARG A 193 14.50 13.02 -9.90
N GLN A 194 15.13 12.17 -10.68
CA GLN A 194 16.52 12.40 -11.13
C GLN A 194 16.63 13.44 -12.25
N LEU A 195 15.52 13.78 -12.91
CA LEU A 195 15.48 14.77 -13.99
C LEU A 195 15.08 16.18 -13.50
N LEU A 196 14.55 16.30 -12.30
CA LEU A 196 14.13 17.56 -11.68
C LEU A 196 15.15 18.07 -10.67
#